data_fa6a3b908da1a7e627a6c4e5f81c07f7
#
_entry.id   fa6a3b908da1a7e627a6c4e5f81c07f7
#
_cell.length_a   1.000
_cell.length_b   1.000
_cell.length_c   1.000
_cell.angle_alpha   90.00
_cell.angle_beta   90.00
_cell.angle_gamma   90.00
#
_symmetry.space_group_name_H-M   'P 1'
#
loop_
_entity.id
_entity.type
_entity.pdbx_description
1 polymer ?
#
loop_
_entity_poly.entity_id
_entity_poly.type
_entity_poly.pdbx_seq_one_letter_code
_entity_poly.pdbx_strand_id
1 'polypeptide(L)'
;MKMYVLQVRSGYEISVCQDLRRQGFDTVLPVRQEFIRRGGKWNIFEKIIFTQYVFIRFELTEESYYRIKKISGVVRFLGYENGILSPLNHTEQRYIEWLWNAGKPIEPSKIYVTPSGDKMIMSGILRK
;
A
#
# COMPACT_ATOMS: atom_id res chain seq x y z
N MET A 1 9.22 10.27 -8.41
CA MET A 1 9.81 9.63 -7.22
C MET A 1 9.55 8.14 -7.24
N LYS A 2 10.46 7.38 -6.68
CA LYS A 2 10.33 5.92 -6.58
C LYS A 2 9.38 5.55 -5.45
N MET A 3 8.72 4.41 -5.61
CA MET A 3 7.76 3.89 -4.62
C MET A 3 8.38 2.74 -3.85
N TYR A 4 8.21 2.77 -2.54
CA TYR A 4 8.69 1.74 -1.61
C TYR A 4 7.51 1.17 -0.84
N VAL A 5 7.70 0.00 -0.25
CA VAL A 5 6.67 -0.69 0.52
C VAL A 5 7.07 -0.74 1.98
N LEU A 6 6.16 -0.33 2.85
CA LEU A 6 6.30 -0.46 4.29
C LEU A 6 5.41 -1.58 4.80
N GLN A 7 5.97 -2.45 5.64
CA GLN A 7 5.17 -3.36 6.44
C GLN A 7 4.80 -2.66 7.73
N VAL A 8 3.52 -2.68 8.06
CA VAL A 8 3.00 -2.05 9.27
C VAL A 8 2.23 -3.08 10.10
N ARG A 9 2.00 -2.75 11.36
CA ARG A 9 1.17 -3.61 12.22
C ARG A 9 -0.27 -3.61 11.73
N SER A 10 -0.92 -4.76 11.87
CA SER A 10 -2.33 -4.89 11.51
C SER A 10 -3.18 -3.86 12.23
N GLY A 11 -4.01 -3.14 11.48
CA GLY A 11 -4.84 -2.07 12.02
C GLY A 11 -4.18 -0.70 12.07
N TYR A 12 -2.89 -0.60 11.77
CA TYR A 12 -2.14 0.67 11.79
C TYR A 12 -2.00 1.33 10.42
N GLU A 13 -2.56 0.74 9.37
CA GLU A 13 -2.37 1.22 8.00
C GLU A 13 -2.77 2.70 7.84
N ILE A 14 -3.96 3.06 8.31
CA ILE A 14 -4.47 4.43 8.18
C ILE A 14 -3.68 5.38 9.09
N SER A 15 -3.41 4.97 10.31
CA SER A 15 -2.64 5.77 11.28
C SER A 15 -1.24 6.09 10.74
N VAL A 16 -0.55 5.10 10.18
CA VAL A 16 0.77 5.30 9.58
C VAL A 16 0.70 6.25 8.40
N CYS A 17 -0.30 6.09 7.51
CA CYS A 17 -0.48 7.01 6.39
C CYS A 17 -0.67 8.45 6.84
N GLN A 18 -1.48 8.66 7.87
CA GLN A 18 -1.72 10.00 8.41
C GLN A 18 -0.44 10.61 8.97
N ASP A 19 0.33 9.85 9.73
CA ASP A 19 1.57 10.33 10.31
C ASP A 19 2.61 10.65 9.24
N LEU A 20 2.72 9.82 8.21
CA LEU A 20 3.61 10.06 7.08
C LEU A 20 3.23 11.34 6.33
N ARG A 21 1.94 11.54 6.07
CA ARG A 21 1.45 12.74 5.37
C ARG A 21 1.71 14.00 6.18
N ARG A 22 1.58 13.96 7.50
CA ARG A 22 1.91 15.09 8.37
C ARG A 22 3.38 15.48 8.24
N GLN A 23 4.25 14.52 7.97
CA GLN A 23 5.67 14.78 7.78
C GLN A 23 6.04 15.15 6.33
N GLY A 24 5.05 15.23 5.45
CA GLY A 24 5.28 15.64 4.06
C GLY A 24 5.55 14.50 3.09
N PHE A 25 5.41 13.26 3.51
CA PHE A 25 5.58 12.10 2.64
C PHE A 25 4.31 11.78 1.87
N ASP A 26 4.45 11.33 0.62
CA ASP A 26 3.34 10.95 -0.23
C ASP A 26 3.05 9.46 -0.06
N THR A 27 1.89 9.13 0.48
CA THR A 27 1.49 7.76 0.76
C THR A 27 0.41 7.28 -0.20
N VAL A 28 0.44 5.98 -0.46
CA VAL A 28 -0.54 5.31 -1.31
C VAL A 28 -1.08 4.11 -0.53
N LEU A 29 -2.37 4.12 -0.25
CA LEU A 29 -3.05 3.04 0.46
C LEU A 29 -4.28 2.64 -0.35
N PRO A 30 -4.13 1.69 -1.31
CA PRO A 30 -5.24 1.30 -2.16
C PRO A 30 -6.37 0.67 -1.35
N VAL A 31 -7.60 1.11 -1.63
CA VAL A 31 -8.82 0.58 -1.01
C VAL A 31 -9.80 0.16 -2.08
N ARG A 32 -10.65 -0.80 -1.75
CA ARG A 32 -11.72 -1.27 -2.62
C ARG A 32 -13.05 -1.16 -1.92
N GLN A 33 -14.11 -1.08 -2.70
CA GLN A 33 -15.46 -1.17 -2.18
C GLN A 33 -15.87 -2.63 -2.09
N GLU A 34 -16.62 -2.97 -1.05
CA GLU A 34 -17.17 -4.30 -0.86
C GLU A 34 -18.66 -4.16 -0.53
N PHE A 35 -19.51 -4.92 -1.23
CA PHE A 35 -20.93 -4.96 -0.95
C PHE A 35 -21.21 -6.09 0.03
N ILE A 36 -21.74 -5.76 1.19
CA ILE A 36 -22.08 -6.74 2.22
C ILE A 36 -23.56 -6.63 2.54
N ARG A 37 -24.27 -7.76 2.51
CA ARG A 37 -25.69 -7.81 2.85
C ARG A 37 -25.84 -8.07 4.33
N ARG A 38 -26.49 -7.13 5.02
CA ARG A 38 -26.81 -7.26 6.45
C ARG A 38 -28.24 -6.79 6.69
N GLY A 39 -29.04 -7.57 7.43
CA GLY A 39 -30.41 -7.22 7.76
C GLY A 39 -31.30 -7.03 6.53
N GLY A 40 -31.05 -7.78 5.47
CA GLY A 40 -31.81 -7.67 4.22
C GLY A 40 -31.45 -6.48 3.35
N LYS A 41 -30.45 -5.68 3.74
CA LYS A 41 -30.01 -4.51 2.99
C LYS A 41 -28.56 -4.66 2.55
N TRP A 42 -28.26 -4.12 1.36
CA TRP A 42 -26.89 -4.04 0.85
C TRP A 42 -26.23 -2.79 1.39
N ASN A 43 -25.04 -2.95 1.96
CA ASN A 43 -24.22 -1.86 2.46
C ASN A 43 -22.88 -1.88 1.73
N ILE A 44 -22.32 -0.68 1.52
CA ILE A 44 -21.03 -0.52 0.88
C ILE A 44 -19.99 -0.25 1.96
N PHE A 45 -18.93 -1.05 1.99
CA PHE A 45 -17.80 -0.86 2.89
C PHE A 45 -16.53 -0.66 2.10
N GLU A 46 -15.61 0.11 2.66
CA GLU A 46 -14.28 0.26 2.09
C GLU A 46 -13.31 -0.68 2.81
N LYS A 47 -12.54 -1.43 2.03
CA LYS A 47 -11.55 -2.38 2.54
C LYS A 47 -10.18 -2.06 1.98
N ILE A 48 -9.17 -2.12 2.83
CA ILE A 48 -7.78 -2.00 2.41
C ILE A 48 -7.41 -3.23 1.58
N ILE A 49 -6.86 -3.02 0.38
CA ILE A 49 -6.53 -4.14 -0.53
C ILE A 49 -5.32 -4.92 0.02
N PHE A 50 -4.28 -4.21 0.46
CA PHE A 50 -3.09 -4.84 1.02
C PHE A 50 -3.02 -4.55 2.52
N THR A 51 -3.59 -5.42 3.33
CA THR A 51 -3.52 -5.27 4.78
C THR A 51 -2.09 -5.43 5.27
N GLN A 52 -1.70 -4.61 6.25
CA GLN A 52 -0.36 -4.57 6.84
C GLN A 52 0.71 -3.97 5.93
N TYR A 53 0.32 -3.33 4.83
CA TYR A 53 1.27 -2.70 3.90
C TYR A 53 0.83 -1.28 3.55
N VAL A 54 1.79 -0.38 3.51
CA VAL A 54 1.60 1.00 3.07
C VAL A 54 2.65 1.30 2.01
N PHE A 55 2.23 1.89 0.90
CA PHE A 55 3.14 2.29 -0.17
C PHE A 55 3.49 3.76 0.02
N ILE A 56 4.74 4.10 -0.21
CA ILE A 56 5.24 5.45 -0.01
C ILE A 56 6.12 5.87 -1.18
N ARG A 57 5.88 7.07 -1.71
CA ARG A 57 6.73 7.68 -2.72
C ARG A 57 7.56 8.76 -2.04
N PHE A 58 8.87 8.61 -2.06
CA PHE A 58 9.75 9.58 -1.43
C PHE A 58 11.17 9.47 -2.00
N GLU A 59 11.96 10.52 -1.78
CA GLU A 59 13.38 10.47 -2.08
C GLU A 59 14.10 9.79 -0.93
N LEU A 60 14.77 8.68 -1.21
CA LEU A 60 15.45 7.90 -0.20
C LEU A 60 16.73 8.62 0.23
N THR A 61 16.74 9.09 1.47
CA THR A 61 17.92 9.62 2.15
C THR A 61 18.01 8.94 3.50
N GLU A 62 19.18 9.02 4.13
CA GLU A 62 19.37 8.48 5.47
C GLU A 62 18.38 9.11 6.46
N GLU A 63 18.20 10.42 6.39
CA GLU A 63 17.28 11.15 7.25
C GLU A 63 15.84 10.68 7.04
N SER A 64 15.37 10.62 5.80
CA SER A 64 13.99 10.21 5.51
C SER A 64 13.73 8.76 5.92
N TYR A 65 14.69 7.87 5.69
CA TYR A 65 14.61 6.48 6.10
C TYR A 65 14.37 6.36 7.61
N TYR A 66 15.18 7.03 8.42
CA TYR A 66 15.04 6.93 9.88
C TYR A 66 13.79 7.64 10.40
N ARG A 67 13.39 8.74 9.77
CA ARG A 67 12.13 9.41 10.15
C ARG A 67 10.93 8.50 9.94
N ILE A 68 10.91 7.77 8.84
CA ILE A 68 9.82 6.83 8.54
C ILE A 68 9.85 5.65 9.52
N LYS A 69 11.02 5.11 9.79
CA LYS A 69 11.18 3.97 10.70
C LYS A 69 10.73 4.26 12.13
N LYS A 70 10.74 5.51 12.53
CA LYS A 70 10.32 5.92 13.89
C LYS A 70 8.82 6.06 14.06
N ILE A 71 8.06 6.00 12.98
CA ILE A 71 6.60 6.15 13.05
C ILE A 71 6.00 4.93 13.72
N SER A 72 5.10 5.18 14.69
CA SER A 72 4.42 4.11 15.42
C SER A 72 3.60 3.25 14.46
N GLY A 73 3.78 1.94 14.56
CA GLY A 73 3.12 0.97 13.69
C GLY A 73 3.95 0.50 12.51
N VAL A 74 5.02 1.21 12.16
CA VAL A 74 5.94 0.77 11.10
C VAL A 74 6.81 -0.36 11.62
N VAL A 75 6.81 -1.49 10.90
CA VAL A 75 7.62 -2.66 11.25
C VAL A 75 8.96 -2.61 10.51
N ARG A 76 8.89 -2.52 9.18
CA ARG A 76 10.10 -2.49 8.34
C ARG A 76 9.77 -2.04 6.93
N PHE A 77 10.80 -1.67 6.17
CA PHE A 77 10.70 -1.55 4.72
C PHE A 77 10.84 -2.94 4.11
N LEU A 78 10.03 -3.23 3.09
CA LEU A 78 10.27 -4.38 2.23
C LEU A 78 11.31 -4.02 1.17
N GLY A 79 12.01 -5.02 0.67
CA GLY A 79 13.02 -4.79 -0.36
C GLY A 79 14.40 -4.44 0.18
N TYR A 80 14.62 -4.56 1.48
CA TYR A 80 15.92 -4.30 2.09
C TYR A 80 16.75 -5.58 2.06
N GLU A 81 17.82 -5.56 1.27
CA GLU A 81 18.71 -6.71 1.10
C GLU A 81 20.16 -6.24 1.00
N ASN A 82 21.04 -6.86 1.79
CA ASN A 82 22.47 -6.54 1.80
C ASN A 82 22.78 -5.06 2.00
N GLY A 83 22.02 -4.37 2.86
CA GLY A 83 22.20 -2.95 3.12
C GLY A 83 21.63 -2.03 2.07
N ILE A 84 20.96 -2.57 1.06
CA ILE A 84 20.37 -1.79 -0.03
C ILE A 84 18.86 -1.92 0.00
N LEU A 85 18.16 -0.77 -0.01
CA LEU A 85 16.71 -0.72 -0.09
C LEU A 85 16.31 -0.49 -1.55
N SER A 86 15.59 -1.45 -2.12
CA SER A 86 15.14 -1.39 -3.51
C SER A 86 13.68 -0.94 -3.59
N PRO A 87 13.35 -0.01 -4.50
CA PRO A 87 11.96 0.38 -4.73
C PRO A 87 11.22 -0.68 -5.54
N LEU A 88 9.92 -0.49 -5.68
CA LEU A 88 9.13 -1.27 -6.62
C LEU A 88 9.66 -1.02 -8.04
N ASN A 89 9.62 -2.06 -8.87
CA ASN A 89 9.96 -1.87 -10.28
C ASN A 89 8.82 -1.12 -11.00
N HIS A 90 9.06 -0.71 -12.23
CA HIS A 90 8.12 0.11 -12.99
C HIS A 90 6.74 -0.57 -13.14
N THR A 91 6.71 -1.85 -13.43
CA THR A 91 5.46 -2.61 -13.60
C THR A 91 4.70 -2.69 -12.28
N GLU A 92 5.39 -2.99 -11.20
CA GLU A 92 4.78 -3.05 -9.86
C GLU A 92 4.21 -1.69 -9.44
N GLN A 93 5.00 -0.63 -9.65
CA GLN A 93 4.55 0.72 -9.29
C GLN A 93 3.31 1.13 -10.08
N ARG A 94 3.28 0.86 -11.38
CA ARG A 94 2.12 1.18 -12.23
C ARG A 94 0.89 0.41 -11.76
N TYR A 95 1.05 -0.85 -11.37
CA TYR A 95 -0.05 -1.65 -10.86
C TYR A 95 -0.62 -1.05 -9.57
N ILE A 96 0.25 -0.67 -8.63
CA ILE A 96 -0.19 -0.05 -7.38
C ILE A 96 -0.86 1.30 -7.62
N GLU A 97 -0.33 2.11 -8.53
CA GLU A 97 -0.94 3.39 -8.89
C GLU A 97 -2.32 3.21 -9.52
N TRP A 98 -2.49 2.18 -10.34
CA TRP A 98 -3.78 1.84 -10.91
C TRP A 98 -4.77 1.43 -9.81
N LEU A 99 -4.34 0.60 -8.86
CA LEU A 99 -5.17 0.22 -7.71
C LEU A 99 -5.47 1.40 -6.81
N TRP A 100 -4.55 2.37 -6.71
CA TRP A 100 -4.76 3.57 -5.92
C TRP A 100 -5.91 4.42 -6.46
N ASN A 101 -6.12 4.41 -7.78
CA ASN A 101 -7.24 5.08 -8.44
C ASN A 101 -7.40 6.54 -7.99
N ALA A 102 -6.28 7.26 -7.92
CA ALA A 102 -6.24 8.67 -7.47
C ALA A 102 -6.89 8.88 -6.09
N GLY A 103 -6.79 7.91 -5.21
CA GLY A 103 -7.35 7.98 -3.86
C GLY A 103 -8.81 7.58 -3.75
N LYS A 104 -9.43 7.12 -4.83
CA LYS A 104 -10.82 6.67 -4.84
C LYS A 104 -10.89 5.16 -4.68
N PRO A 105 -11.85 4.63 -3.88
CA PRO A 105 -12.01 3.19 -3.77
C PRO A 105 -12.33 2.55 -5.12
N ILE A 106 -11.73 1.38 -5.37
CA ILE A 106 -12.00 0.62 -6.59
C ILE A 106 -13.32 -0.12 -6.44
N GLU A 107 -14.15 -0.06 -7.48
CA GLU A 107 -15.40 -0.81 -7.53
C GLU A 107 -15.12 -2.32 -7.60
N PRO A 108 -15.98 -3.17 -6.98
CA PRO A 108 -15.75 -4.61 -6.93
C PRO A 108 -15.50 -5.25 -8.30
N SER A 109 -16.20 -4.79 -9.33
CA SER A 109 -16.10 -5.33 -10.70
C SER A 109 -14.73 -5.14 -11.34
N LYS A 110 -13.93 -4.18 -10.88
CA LYS A 110 -12.61 -3.87 -11.46
C LYS A 110 -11.48 -4.71 -10.88
N ILE A 111 -11.71 -5.39 -9.75
CA ILE A 111 -10.67 -6.14 -9.05
C ILE A 111 -10.39 -7.48 -9.75
N TYR A 112 -11.33 -7.99 -10.53
CA TYR A 112 -11.26 -9.32 -11.13
C TYR A 112 -10.78 -9.32 -12.59
N VAL A 113 -10.05 -8.29 -13.01
CA VAL A 113 -9.67 -8.12 -14.42
C VAL A 113 -8.73 -9.22 -14.91
N THR A 114 -7.75 -9.63 -14.11
CA THR A 114 -6.85 -10.73 -14.45
C THR A 114 -6.37 -11.44 -13.19
N PRO A 115 -7.14 -12.40 -12.65
CA PRO A 115 -6.80 -13.05 -11.37
C PRO A 115 -5.40 -13.65 -11.33
N SER A 116 -4.96 -14.28 -12.41
CA SER A 116 -3.63 -14.89 -12.47
C SER A 116 -2.52 -13.85 -12.53
N GLY A 117 -2.72 -12.78 -13.30
CA GLY A 117 -1.77 -11.68 -13.40
C GLY A 117 -1.63 -10.94 -12.06
N ASP A 118 -2.74 -10.70 -11.40
CA ASP A 118 -2.76 -10.04 -10.09
C ASP A 118 -1.97 -10.84 -9.05
N LYS A 119 -2.17 -12.15 -9.02
CA LYS A 119 -1.44 -13.02 -8.09
C LYS A 119 0.07 -12.97 -8.32
N MET A 120 0.50 -12.95 -9.57
CA MET A 120 1.93 -12.88 -9.90
C MET A 120 2.54 -11.55 -9.45
N ILE A 121 1.87 -10.44 -9.71
CA ILE A 121 2.36 -9.12 -9.33
C ILE A 121 2.39 -8.97 -7.81
N MET A 122 1.33 -9.38 -7.11
CA MET A 122 1.28 -9.35 -5.65
C MET A 122 2.38 -10.20 -5.03
N SER A 123 2.61 -11.40 -5.56
CA SER A 123 3.67 -12.28 -5.07
C SER A 123 5.04 -11.62 -5.21
N GLY A 124 5.31 -10.94 -6.32
CA GLY A 124 6.55 -10.20 -6.53
C GLY A 124 6.73 -9.04 -5.55
N ILE A 125 5.66 -8.27 -5.30
CA ILE A 125 5.68 -7.15 -4.36
C ILE A 125 5.93 -7.64 -2.93
N LEU A 126 5.22 -8.66 -2.49
CA LEU A 126 5.27 -9.11 -1.11
C LEU A 126 6.53 -9.91 -0.76
N ARG A 127 7.29 -10.36 -1.75
CA ARG A 127 8.57 -11.03 -1.55
C ARG A 127 9.70 -10.05 -1.24
N LYS A 128 9.51 -8.81 -1.51
CA LYS A 128 10.52 -7.80 -1.22
C LYS A 128 10.66 -7.60 0.28
#